data_661dd933c983bc4b383e826dc82e4978
#
_entry.id   661dd933c983bc4b383e826dc82e4978
#
_cell.length_a   1.000
_cell.length_b   1.000
_cell.length_c   1.000
_cell.angle_alpha   90.00
_cell.angle_beta   90.00
_cell.angle_gamma   90.00
#
_symmetry.space_group_name_H-M   'P 1'
#
loop_
_entity.id
_entity.type
_entity.pdbx_description
1 polymer ?
#
loop_
_entity_poly.entity_id
_entity_poly.type
_entity_poly.pdbx_seq_one_letter_code
_entity_poly.pdbx_strand_id
1 'polypeptide(L)'
;MEIQKINVRTAKDFVRHNHYAVISPPITKLSLGIYTNEKLTGVAMWGYGVRPKHTLKLMFPSLEVENYLELNRLCLLDEMPRNSESQFISKNLEYIKKHFSKVKVIFSWADGLRGKCGYVYQASNFYYGGKILSEFYATNEGEVVHPRLLITQFGRRDMDFAFNELGLKKIKGYQLRYCKFLCSHKERKKLLKESPFKWGFDYEKNEDLKWIIIDAKEGSRESRQVPNLKGSGQFRHFALLKRKGQKPVSDFFPTEDIIIAKSDKSPDLPSPEVATSASPVRSI
;
A
#
# COMPACT_ATOMS: atom_id res chain seq x y z
N MET A 1 -12.30 15.36 -11.87
CA MET A 1 -11.69 14.61 -10.75
C MET A 1 -11.86 15.41 -9.46
N GLU A 2 -12.68 14.93 -8.57
CA GLU A 2 -12.92 15.51 -7.26
C GLU A 2 -12.28 14.63 -6.18
N ILE A 3 -11.67 15.27 -5.15
CA ILE A 3 -11.05 14.58 -4.05
C ILE A 3 -11.86 14.80 -2.78
N GLN A 4 -12.15 13.72 -2.05
CA GLN A 4 -12.94 13.79 -0.83
C GLN A 4 -12.31 12.92 0.27
N LYS A 5 -12.47 13.35 1.54
CA LYS A 5 -12.18 12.51 2.68
C LYS A 5 -13.23 11.41 2.76
N ILE A 6 -12.78 10.16 2.82
CA ILE A 6 -13.65 8.98 2.90
C ILE A 6 -13.43 8.20 4.19
N ASN A 7 -14.39 7.35 4.51
CA ASN A 7 -14.26 6.45 5.65
C ASN A 7 -13.14 5.43 5.42
N VAL A 8 -12.40 5.10 6.47
CA VAL A 8 -11.30 4.12 6.42
C VAL A 8 -11.79 2.73 5.99
N ARG A 9 -13.01 2.34 6.36
CA ARG A 9 -13.60 1.06 5.94
C ARG A 9 -13.79 1.02 4.43
N THR A 10 -14.41 2.05 3.85
CA THR A 10 -14.57 2.22 2.39
C THR A 10 -13.22 2.15 1.67
N ALA A 11 -12.20 2.85 2.21
CA ALA A 11 -10.86 2.83 1.64
C ALA A 11 -10.24 1.42 1.67
N LYS A 12 -10.37 0.71 2.78
CA LYS A 12 -9.87 -0.67 2.93
C LYS A 12 -10.57 -1.64 1.99
N ASP A 13 -11.87 -1.52 1.83
CA ASP A 13 -12.66 -2.37 0.95
C ASP A 13 -12.27 -2.13 -0.51
N PHE A 14 -12.11 -0.87 -0.93
CA PHE A 14 -11.60 -0.54 -2.26
C PHE A 14 -10.21 -1.14 -2.53
N VAL A 15 -9.26 -0.97 -1.59
CA VAL A 15 -7.90 -1.51 -1.70
C VAL A 15 -7.92 -3.04 -1.75
N ARG A 16 -8.76 -3.71 -0.94
CA ARG A 16 -8.87 -5.17 -0.94
C ARG A 16 -9.27 -5.72 -2.31
N HIS A 17 -10.14 -5.04 -3.04
CA HIS A 17 -10.63 -5.50 -4.33
C HIS A 17 -9.74 -5.12 -5.50
N ASN A 18 -8.99 -4.02 -5.39
CA ASN A 18 -8.33 -3.40 -6.53
C ASN A 18 -6.80 -3.32 -6.43
N HIS A 19 -6.21 -3.58 -5.26
CA HIS A 19 -4.76 -3.44 -5.07
C HIS A 19 -4.09 -4.81 -4.90
N TYR A 20 -2.87 -4.96 -5.46
CA TYR A 20 -2.09 -6.19 -5.32
C TYR A 20 -1.72 -6.55 -3.86
N ALA A 21 -1.54 -5.55 -3.00
CA ALA A 21 -1.30 -5.75 -1.57
C ALA A 21 -2.60 -5.57 -0.80
N VAL A 22 -3.34 -6.65 -0.62
CA VAL A 22 -4.67 -6.68 0.02
C VAL A 22 -4.65 -6.40 1.53
N ILE A 23 -3.49 -6.57 2.18
CA ILE A 23 -3.35 -6.29 3.63
C ILE A 23 -3.29 -4.79 3.83
N SER A 24 -4.25 -4.27 4.57
CA SER A 24 -4.31 -2.84 4.91
C SER A 24 -3.30 -2.48 5.98
N PRO A 25 -2.71 -1.28 5.94
CA PRO A 25 -1.83 -0.80 6.99
C PRO A 25 -2.58 -0.69 8.33
N PRO A 26 -1.91 -0.99 9.45
CA PRO A 26 -2.57 -1.02 10.76
C PRO A 26 -3.01 0.37 11.24
N ILE A 27 -2.24 1.40 10.91
CA ILE A 27 -2.47 2.79 11.36
C ILE A 27 -2.78 3.67 10.16
N THR A 28 -4.05 4.00 9.98
CA THR A 28 -4.53 4.95 8.97
C THR A 28 -5.04 6.20 9.66
N LYS A 29 -4.51 7.36 9.30
CA LYS A 29 -4.89 8.67 9.85
C LYS A 29 -5.84 9.44 8.93
N LEU A 30 -5.68 9.24 7.62
CA LEU A 30 -6.45 9.93 6.59
C LEU A 30 -6.67 8.96 5.43
N SER A 31 -7.88 8.93 4.90
CA SER A 31 -8.19 8.27 3.64
C SER A 31 -8.86 9.28 2.72
N LEU A 32 -8.32 9.42 1.52
CA LEU A 32 -8.85 10.28 0.48
C LEU A 32 -9.29 9.44 -0.71
N GLY A 33 -10.48 9.70 -1.20
CA GLY A 33 -11.02 9.10 -2.40
C GLY A 33 -11.00 10.08 -3.56
N ILE A 34 -10.81 9.58 -4.77
CA ILE A 34 -11.01 10.34 -6.01
C ILE A 34 -12.25 9.81 -6.72
N TYR A 35 -13.10 10.72 -7.15
CA TYR A 35 -14.36 10.40 -7.80
C TYR A 35 -14.34 10.91 -9.25
N THR A 36 -14.88 10.08 -10.13
CA THR A 36 -15.13 10.41 -11.53
C THR A 36 -16.56 9.99 -11.85
N ASN A 37 -17.41 10.95 -12.28
CA ASN A 37 -18.83 10.70 -12.52
C ASN A 37 -19.50 10.00 -11.33
N GLU A 38 -19.32 10.56 -10.13
CA GLU A 38 -19.87 10.07 -8.86
C GLU A 38 -19.37 8.66 -8.41
N LYS A 39 -18.59 7.99 -9.23
CA LYS A 39 -17.98 6.69 -8.94
C LYS A 39 -16.63 6.88 -8.23
N LEU A 40 -16.40 6.18 -7.13
CA LEU A 40 -15.09 6.10 -6.48
C LEU A 40 -14.12 5.33 -7.40
N THR A 41 -13.12 6.02 -7.93
CA THR A 41 -12.17 5.48 -8.92
C THR A 41 -10.75 5.35 -8.39
N GLY A 42 -10.49 5.86 -7.19
CA GLY A 42 -9.20 5.67 -6.57
C GLY A 42 -9.20 6.05 -5.09
N VAL A 43 -8.22 5.51 -4.37
CA VAL A 43 -8.06 5.69 -2.93
C VAL A 43 -6.59 5.90 -2.59
N ALA A 44 -6.33 6.87 -1.71
CA ALA A 44 -5.05 7.07 -1.05
C ALA A 44 -5.22 6.94 0.46
N MET A 45 -4.43 6.05 1.09
CA MET A 45 -4.44 5.84 2.54
C MET A 45 -3.15 6.35 3.14
N TRP A 46 -3.27 7.30 4.05
CA TRP A 46 -2.19 7.99 4.73
C TRP A 46 -2.16 7.62 6.21
N GLY A 47 -0.98 7.42 6.73
CA GLY A 47 -0.85 7.09 8.15
C GLY A 47 0.60 7.11 8.59
N TYR A 48 0.89 6.27 9.55
CA TYR A 48 2.25 6.02 10.01
C TYR A 48 2.64 4.59 9.61
N GLY A 49 3.88 4.40 9.22
CA GLY A 49 4.42 3.07 8.93
C GLY A 49 4.45 2.16 10.16
N VAL A 50 4.99 0.97 10.00
CA VAL A 50 4.99 -0.08 11.05
C VAL A 50 5.77 0.35 12.31
N ARG A 51 6.84 1.13 12.16
CA ARG A 51 7.70 1.62 13.26
C ARG A 51 7.97 3.12 13.11
N PRO A 52 6.93 3.96 13.33
CA PRO A 52 6.99 5.37 12.96
C PRO A 52 8.17 6.12 13.59
N LYS A 53 8.38 6.01 14.90
CA LYS A 53 9.49 6.67 15.57
C LYS A 53 10.84 6.22 15.02
N HIS A 54 11.04 4.92 14.87
CA HIS A 54 12.31 4.38 14.35
C HIS A 54 12.56 4.83 12.92
N THR A 55 11.56 4.70 12.03
CA THR A 55 11.68 5.07 10.62
C THR A 55 12.02 6.55 10.47
N LEU A 56 11.29 7.42 11.19
CA LEU A 56 11.50 8.86 11.12
C LEU A 56 12.86 9.27 11.65
N LYS A 57 13.23 8.82 12.86
CA LYS A 57 14.51 9.14 13.49
C LYS A 57 15.71 8.62 12.69
N LEU A 58 15.55 7.51 12.00
CA LEU A 58 16.57 6.99 11.09
C LEU A 58 16.78 7.90 9.87
N MET A 59 15.71 8.52 9.35
CA MET A 59 15.77 9.34 8.13
C MET A 59 16.03 10.82 8.42
N PHE A 60 15.32 11.38 9.42
CA PHE A 60 15.39 12.79 9.82
C PHE A 60 15.31 12.90 11.34
N PRO A 61 16.45 12.82 12.03
CA PRO A 61 16.50 12.75 13.50
C PRO A 61 15.81 13.89 14.24
N SER A 62 15.77 15.09 13.65
CA SER A 62 15.16 16.28 14.28
C SER A 62 13.64 16.32 14.22
N LEU A 63 13.00 15.45 13.42
CA LEU A 63 11.54 15.45 13.26
C LEU A 63 10.85 14.58 14.31
N GLU A 64 9.64 15.00 14.68
CA GLU A 64 8.72 14.22 15.50
C GLU A 64 7.66 13.51 14.66
N VAL A 65 6.99 12.48 15.23
CA VAL A 65 6.03 11.64 14.50
C VAL A 65 4.90 12.47 13.87
N GLU A 66 4.50 13.55 14.49
CA GLU A 66 3.47 14.47 13.95
C GLU A 66 3.92 15.27 12.71
N ASN A 67 5.24 15.29 12.45
CA ASN A 67 5.81 16.03 11.33
C ASN A 67 5.84 15.21 10.03
N TYR A 68 5.37 13.96 10.02
CA TYR A 68 5.33 13.17 8.80
C TYR A 68 4.04 12.40 8.62
N LEU A 69 3.77 12.05 7.39
CA LEU A 69 2.81 11.02 7.01
C LEU A 69 3.44 10.07 5.99
N GLU A 70 3.00 8.83 6.01
CA GLU A 70 3.37 7.82 5.02
C GLU A 70 2.18 7.53 4.11
N LEU A 71 2.41 7.58 2.79
CA LEU A 71 1.45 7.08 1.82
C LEU A 71 1.51 5.56 1.82
N ASN A 72 0.66 4.96 2.63
CA ASN A 72 0.64 3.52 2.86
C ASN A 72 0.03 2.73 1.69
N ARG A 73 -0.96 3.33 1.01
CA ARG A 73 -1.62 2.75 -0.16
C ARG A 73 -2.04 3.85 -1.12
N LEU A 74 -1.75 3.63 -2.38
CA LEU A 74 -2.30 4.36 -3.51
C LEU A 74 -2.88 3.33 -4.47
N CYS A 75 -4.15 3.42 -4.76
CA CYS A 75 -4.86 2.49 -5.61
C CYS A 75 -5.86 3.24 -6.47
N LEU A 76 -5.71 3.14 -7.77
CA LEU A 76 -6.68 3.64 -8.76
C LEU A 76 -7.17 2.45 -9.59
N LEU A 77 -8.34 2.59 -10.17
CA LEU A 77 -8.84 1.62 -11.15
C LEU A 77 -7.98 1.67 -12.41
N ASP A 78 -7.77 0.53 -13.03
CA ASP A 78 -6.90 0.40 -14.23
C ASP A 78 -7.47 1.18 -15.44
N GLU A 79 -8.77 1.49 -15.44
CA GLU A 79 -9.46 2.30 -16.45
C GLU A 79 -9.15 3.81 -16.38
N MET A 80 -8.48 4.26 -15.34
CA MET A 80 -8.15 5.67 -15.17
C MET A 80 -7.13 6.14 -16.22
N PRO A 81 -7.28 7.37 -16.74
CA PRO A 81 -6.35 7.93 -17.72
C PRO A 81 -4.89 7.91 -17.25
N ARG A 82 -3.97 7.90 -18.19
CA ARG A 82 -2.53 8.02 -17.91
C ARG A 82 -2.25 9.24 -17.02
N ASN A 83 -1.33 9.11 -16.09
CA ASN A 83 -0.92 10.12 -15.10
C ASN A 83 -1.97 10.45 -14.03
N SER A 84 -3.09 9.74 -13.94
CA SER A 84 -4.08 9.97 -12.89
C SER A 84 -3.52 9.77 -11.49
N GLU A 85 -2.60 8.83 -11.29
CA GLU A 85 -1.96 8.60 -9.98
C GLU A 85 -1.15 9.81 -9.52
N SER A 86 -0.32 10.40 -10.40
CA SER A 86 0.50 11.56 -10.05
C SER A 86 -0.35 12.81 -9.81
N GLN A 87 -1.43 13.00 -10.59
CA GLN A 87 -2.42 14.06 -10.35
C GLN A 87 -3.14 13.84 -9.02
N PHE A 88 -3.52 12.61 -8.70
CA PHE A 88 -4.16 12.30 -7.44
C PHE A 88 -3.21 12.53 -6.26
N ILE A 89 -1.93 12.16 -6.36
CA ILE A 89 -0.92 12.49 -5.35
C ILE A 89 -0.84 14.01 -5.17
N SER A 90 -0.78 14.80 -6.24
CA SER A 90 -0.71 16.27 -6.15
C SER A 90 -1.88 16.85 -5.34
N LYS A 91 -3.11 16.44 -5.67
CA LYS A 91 -4.32 16.85 -4.93
C LYS A 91 -4.29 16.40 -3.45
N ASN A 92 -3.79 15.19 -3.18
CA ASN A 92 -3.62 14.72 -1.80
C ASN A 92 -2.63 15.59 -1.03
N LEU A 93 -1.51 15.98 -1.64
CA LEU A 93 -0.50 16.84 -1.01
C LEU A 93 -1.05 18.24 -0.72
N GLU A 94 -1.85 18.79 -1.62
CA GLU A 94 -2.56 20.06 -1.40
C GLU A 94 -3.52 19.96 -0.21
N TYR A 95 -4.31 18.88 -0.14
CA TYR A 95 -5.20 18.60 0.98
C TYR A 95 -4.42 18.49 2.31
N ILE A 96 -3.31 17.73 2.31
CA ILE A 96 -2.48 17.55 3.50
C ILE A 96 -1.87 18.89 3.95
N LYS A 97 -1.33 19.69 3.04
CA LYS A 97 -0.81 21.03 3.36
C LYS A 97 -1.85 21.91 4.02
N LYS A 98 -3.09 21.87 3.53
CA LYS A 98 -4.19 22.68 4.04
C LYS A 98 -4.68 22.25 5.42
N HIS A 99 -4.74 20.93 5.69
CA HIS A 99 -5.41 20.37 6.87
C HIS A 99 -4.46 19.78 7.92
N PHE A 100 -3.19 19.60 7.59
CA PHE A 100 -2.17 18.97 8.45
C PHE A 100 -0.90 19.83 8.48
N SER A 101 -1.01 21.06 8.99
CA SER A 101 0.05 22.08 8.95
C SER A 101 1.37 21.65 9.63
N LYS A 102 1.33 20.71 10.56
CA LYS A 102 2.53 20.16 11.23
C LYS A 102 3.31 19.19 10.35
N VAL A 103 2.71 18.64 9.29
CA VAL A 103 3.37 17.67 8.41
C VAL A 103 4.38 18.38 7.53
N LYS A 104 5.64 18.02 7.69
CA LYS A 104 6.79 18.58 6.97
C LYS A 104 7.32 17.65 5.89
N VAL A 105 7.14 16.34 6.07
CA VAL A 105 7.67 15.31 5.17
C VAL A 105 6.63 14.23 4.92
N ILE A 106 6.53 13.84 3.67
CA ILE A 106 5.76 12.68 3.23
C ILE A 106 6.74 11.57 2.87
N PHE A 107 6.47 10.36 3.38
CA PHE A 107 7.18 9.15 2.97
C PHE A 107 6.33 8.25 2.10
N SER A 108 6.99 7.48 1.26
CA SER A 108 6.40 6.34 0.59
C SER A 108 7.46 5.31 0.20
N TRP A 109 7.01 4.10 -0.04
CA TRP A 109 7.84 2.98 -0.44
C TRP A 109 7.34 2.40 -1.76
N ALA A 110 8.23 2.26 -2.73
CA ALA A 110 7.91 1.49 -3.92
C ALA A 110 8.34 0.04 -3.72
N ASP A 111 7.48 -0.88 -4.14
CA ASP A 111 7.70 -2.32 -3.98
C ASP A 111 8.49 -2.89 -5.16
N GLY A 112 9.81 -2.72 -5.11
CA GLY A 112 10.72 -3.23 -6.12
C GLY A 112 10.71 -4.76 -6.22
N LEU A 113 10.30 -5.47 -5.14
CA LEU A 113 10.06 -6.91 -5.18
C LEU A 113 8.93 -7.30 -6.13
N ARG A 114 8.04 -6.36 -6.44
CA ARG A 114 6.92 -6.52 -7.37
C ARG A 114 7.14 -5.80 -8.70
N GLY A 115 8.39 -5.45 -9.01
CA GLY A 115 8.71 -4.70 -10.23
C GLY A 115 8.19 -3.27 -10.23
N LYS A 116 7.92 -2.70 -9.05
CA LYS A 116 7.45 -1.32 -8.91
C LYS A 116 8.61 -0.44 -8.46
N CYS A 117 9.27 0.25 -9.40
CA CYS A 117 10.36 1.18 -9.07
C CYS A 117 9.87 2.55 -8.59
N GLY A 118 8.56 2.80 -8.58
CA GLY A 118 7.97 4.03 -8.06
C GLY A 118 7.82 5.14 -9.09
N TYR A 119 7.54 4.83 -10.34
CA TYR A 119 7.31 5.83 -11.39
C TYR A 119 6.33 6.93 -11.00
N VAL A 120 5.30 6.59 -10.22
CA VAL A 120 4.32 7.58 -9.72
C VAL A 120 4.97 8.61 -8.79
N TYR A 121 5.92 8.20 -7.95
CA TYR A 121 6.66 9.12 -7.07
C TYR A 121 7.66 9.95 -7.84
N GLN A 122 8.33 9.36 -8.84
CA GLN A 122 9.23 10.04 -9.75
C GLN A 122 8.47 11.14 -10.51
N ALA A 123 7.33 10.80 -11.13
CA ALA A 123 6.45 11.74 -11.82
C ALA A 123 5.88 12.85 -10.90
N SER A 124 5.82 12.60 -9.58
CA SER A 124 5.39 13.57 -8.57
C SER A 124 6.56 14.33 -7.93
N ASN A 125 7.78 14.22 -8.47
CA ASN A 125 9.00 14.86 -7.97
C ASN A 125 9.28 14.57 -6.49
N PHE A 126 9.18 13.30 -6.08
CA PHE A 126 9.66 12.85 -4.79
C PHE A 126 11.18 12.65 -4.85
N TYR A 127 11.86 12.94 -3.76
CA TYR A 127 13.26 12.58 -3.60
C TYR A 127 13.39 11.07 -3.41
N TYR A 128 14.34 10.47 -4.08
CA TYR A 128 14.75 9.09 -3.88
C TYR A 128 15.85 9.03 -2.82
N GLY A 129 15.69 8.13 -1.86
CA GLY A 129 16.61 7.96 -0.71
C GLY A 129 17.28 6.59 -0.67
N GLY A 130 17.43 5.94 -1.82
CA GLY A 130 18.05 4.62 -1.93
C GLY A 130 17.08 3.47 -1.66
N LYS A 131 17.62 2.28 -1.59
CA LYS A 131 16.87 1.02 -1.48
C LYS A 131 17.15 0.33 -0.15
N ILE A 132 16.18 -0.44 0.33
CA ILE A 132 16.29 -1.29 1.52
C ILE A 132 16.00 -2.73 1.14
N LEU A 133 16.80 -3.65 1.65
CA LEU A 133 16.58 -5.08 1.43
C LEU A 133 15.26 -5.51 2.07
N SER A 134 14.48 -6.25 1.31
CA SER A 134 13.22 -6.85 1.73
C SER A 134 13.11 -8.27 1.21
N GLU A 135 12.16 -9.05 1.73
CA GLU A 135 12.02 -10.45 1.38
C GLU A 135 10.58 -10.92 1.44
N PHE A 136 10.29 -11.95 0.68
CA PHE A 136 9.09 -12.76 0.78
C PHE A 136 9.45 -14.24 0.51
N TYR A 137 8.50 -15.13 0.74
CA TYR A 137 8.61 -16.52 0.36
C TYR A 137 7.70 -16.83 -0.84
N ALA A 138 8.01 -17.84 -1.60
CA ALA A 138 7.18 -18.35 -2.68
C ALA A 138 7.06 -19.87 -2.60
N THR A 139 5.90 -20.39 -3.01
CA THR A 139 5.71 -21.81 -3.26
C THR A 139 6.38 -22.21 -4.57
N ASN A 140 6.47 -23.50 -4.85
CA ASN A 140 6.98 -23.99 -6.14
C ASN A 140 6.09 -23.58 -7.31
N GLU A 141 4.81 -23.38 -7.06
CA GLU A 141 3.81 -22.90 -8.04
C GLU A 141 3.91 -21.38 -8.27
N GLY A 142 4.81 -20.69 -7.56
CA GLY A 142 5.03 -19.25 -7.69
C GLY A 142 4.09 -18.38 -6.85
N GLU A 143 3.29 -18.98 -5.97
CA GLU A 143 2.44 -18.22 -5.05
C GLU A 143 3.28 -17.50 -3.99
N VAL A 144 2.93 -16.25 -3.71
CA VAL A 144 3.69 -15.42 -2.78
C VAL A 144 3.21 -15.59 -1.36
N VAL A 145 4.15 -15.82 -0.46
CA VAL A 145 3.91 -15.95 0.98
C VAL A 145 4.63 -14.83 1.73
N HIS A 146 3.86 -13.93 2.32
CA HIS A 146 4.44 -12.86 3.13
C HIS A 146 5.00 -13.42 4.46
N PRO A 147 6.20 -13.03 4.91
CA PRO A 147 6.80 -13.56 6.15
C PRO A 147 5.91 -13.46 7.39
N ARG A 148 5.04 -12.44 7.45
CA ARG A 148 4.07 -12.29 8.55
C ARG A 148 3.02 -13.40 8.57
N LEU A 149 2.66 -13.98 7.42
CA LEU A 149 1.72 -15.10 7.38
C LEU A 149 2.29 -16.32 8.10
N LEU A 150 3.59 -16.59 7.97
CA LEU A 150 4.24 -17.69 8.69
C LEU A 150 4.08 -17.51 10.20
N ILE A 151 4.30 -16.29 10.72
CA ILE A 151 4.11 -16.00 12.15
C ILE A 151 2.64 -16.14 12.53
N THR A 152 1.71 -15.61 11.72
CA THR A 152 0.27 -15.61 12.06
C THR A 152 -0.32 -17.02 12.02
N GLN A 153 0.09 -17.85 11.06
CA GLN A 153 -0.47 -19.19 10.87
C GLN A 153 0.24 -20.27 11.71
N PHE A 154 1.56 -20.12 11.92
CA PHE A 154 2.39 -21.16 12.50
C PHE A 154 3.16 -20.73 13.77
N GLY A 155 3.08 -19.44 14.14
CA GLY A 155 3.81 -18.89 15.28
C GLY A 155 5.33 -18.74 15.08
N ARG A 156 5.87 -19.17 13.94
CA ARG A 156 7.31 -19.18 13.63
C ARG A 156 7.57 -18.80 12.17
N ARG A 157 8.76 -18.32 11.89
CA ARG A 157 9.22 -17.94 10.54
C ARG A 157 10.69 -18.22 10.30
N ASP A 158 11.29 -19.12 11.04
CA ASP A 158 12.68 -19.51 10.81
C ASP A 158 12.87 -20.17 9.43
N MET A 159 14.10 -20.13 8.94
CA MET A 159 14.38 -20.58 7.58
C MET A 159 14.24 -22.10 7.44
N ASP A 160 14.60 -22.84 8.48
CA ASP A 160 14.50 -24.30 8.47
C ASP A 160 13.05 -24.74 8.29
N PHE A 161 12.15 -24.19 9.09
CA PHE A 161 10.70 -24.40 8.96
C PHE A 161 10.19 -24.06 7.57
N ALA A 162 10.54 -22.87 7.06
CA ALA A 162 10.04 -22.39 5.76
C ALA A 162 10.53 -23.31 4.61
N PHE A 163 11.78 -23.75 4.65
CA PHE A 163 12.38 -24.53 3.57
C PHE A 163 12.07 -26.03 3.68
N ASN A 164 12.32 -26.63 4.84
CA ASN A 164 12.28 -28.07 4.98
C ASN A 164 10.87 -28.59 5.26
N GLU A 165 10.09 -27.89 6.08
CA GLU A 165 8.74 -28.32 6.42
C GLU A 165 7.70 -27.82 5.39
N LEU A 166 7.81 -26.59 4.91
CA LEU A 166 6.84 -25.99 4.00
C LEU A 166 7.28 -26.01 2.52
N GLY A 167 8.53 -26.32 2.23
CA GLY A 167 9.05 -26.40 0.87
C GLY A 167 9.06 -25.05 0.13
N LEU A 168 9.18 -23.94 0.86
CA LEU A 168 9.16 -22.61 0.29
C LEU A 168 10.55 -22.22 -0.24
N LYS A 169 10.56 -21.37 -1.27
CA LYS A 169 11.74 -20.63 -1.72
C LYS A 169 11.74 -19.24 -1.09
N LYS A 170 12.92 -18.74 -0.73
CA LYS A 170 13.06 -17.38 -0.22
C LYS A 170 13.50 -16.45 -1.32
N ILE A 171 12.77 -15.37 -1.51
CA ILE A 171 13.07 -14.35 -2.52
C ILE A 171 13.45 -13.06 -1.80
N LYS A 172 14.67 -12.58 -2.05
CA LYS A 172 15.17 -11.29 -1.58
C LYS A 172 15.18 -10.28 -2.73
N GLY A 173 14.95 -9.03 -2.41
CA GLY A 173 15.01 -7.92 -3.34
C GLY A 173 14.92 -6.61 -2.57
N TYR A 174 14.45 -5.55 -3.21
CA TYR A 174 14.51 -4.23 -2.63
C TYR A 174 13.15 -3.54 -2.61
N GLN A 175 12.90 -2.77 -1.56
CA GLN A 175 11.95 -1.68 -1.54
C GLN A 175 12.70 -0.36 -1.73
N LEU A 176 12.11 0.59 -2.44
CA LEU A 176 12.71 1.87 -2.78
C LEU A 176 12.07 2.97 -1.94
N ARG A 177 12.92 3.80 -1.36
CA ARG A 177 12.55 4.84 -0.41
C ARG A 177 12.32 6.16 -1.12
N TYR A 178 11.17 6.77 -0.88
CA TYR A 178 10.80 8.06 -1.45
C TYR A 178 10.34 9.03 -0.37
N CYS A 179 10.68 10.31 -0.53
CA CYS A 179 10.13 11.36 0.31
C CYS A 179 9.77 12.63 -0.47
N LYS A 180 8.80 13.38 0.01
CA LYS A 180 8.42 14.70 -0.46
C LYS A 180 8.39 15.67 0.68
N PHE A 181 9.09 16.80 0.56
CA PHE A 181 9.08 17.85 1.57
C PHE A 181 7.91 18.80 1.35
N LEU A 182 7.15 19.07 2.43
CA LEU A 182 6.07 20.05 2.47
C LEU A 182 6.46 21.32 3.25
N CYS A 183 7.66 21.33 3.82
CA CYS A 183 8.22 22.45 4.57
C CYS A 183 8.93 23.48 3.67
N SER A 184 9.40 24.58 4.28
CA SER A 184 10.16 25.64 3.61
C SER A 184 11.48 25.13 3.02
N HIS A 185 12.02 25.86 2.05
CA HIS A 185 13.32 25.56 1.46
C HIS A 185 14.45 25.51 2.49
N LYS A 186 14.43 26.41 3.49
CA LYS A 186 15.42 26.45 4.59
C LYS A 186 15.36 25.20 5.45
N GLU A 187 14.16 24.78 5.85
CA GLU A 187 13.95 23.56 6.62
C GLU A 187 14.35 22.32 5.83
N ARG A 188 13.95 22.24 4.56
CA ARG A 188 14.34 21.13 3.68
C ARG A 188 15.87 20.99 3.59
N LYS A 189 16.61 22.09 3.42
CA LYS A 189 18.09 22.05 3.42
C LYS A 189 18.64 21.50 4.72
N LYS A 190 18.08 21.91 5.87
CA LYS A 190 18.47 21.40 7.18
C LYS A 190 18.23 19.89 7.29
N LEU A 191 17.03 19.43 6.92
CA LEU A 191 16.66 18.01 6.95
C LEU A 191 17.55 17.16 6.04
N LEU A 192 17.82 17.63 4.84
CA LEU A 192 18.71 16.93 3.90
C LEU A 192 20.15 16.83 4.43
N LYS A 193 20.62 17.83 5.18
CA LYS A 193 21.98 17.84 5.78
C LYS A 193 22.09 16.87 6.95
N GLU A 194 21.04 16.74 7.78
CA GLU A 194 21.06 15.85 8.95
C GLU A 194 20.81 14.37 8.59
N SER A 195 20.21 14.12 7.42
CA SER A 195 19.86 12.76 7.00
C SER A 195 21.11 11.94 6.68
N PRO A 196 21.22 10.70 7.19
CA PRO A 196 22.30 9.79 6.82
C PRO A 196 22.15 9.24 5.39
N PHE A 197 21.01 9.50 4.72
CA PHE A 197 20.74 9.05 3.37
C PHE A 197 21.00 10.15 2.36
N LYS A 198 21.55 9.75 1.20
CA LYS A 198 21.66 10.63 0.04
C LYS A 198 20.30 10.71 -0.67
N TRP A 199 19.63 11.85 -0.54
CA TRP A 199 18.37 12.14 -1.22
C TRP A 199 18.61 12.88 -2.52
N GLY A 200 17.99 12.42 -3.61
CA GLY A 200 18.15 13.02 -4.93
C GLY A 200 17.06 12.60 -5.91
N PHE A 201 17.35 12.81 -7.22
CA PHE A 201 16.46 12.47 -8.32
C PHE A 201 17.09 11.46 -9.30
N ASP A 202 18.18 10.82 -8.85
CA ASP A 202 18.79 9.70 -9.57
C ASP A 202 18.03 8.42 -9.24
N TYR A 203 16.99 8.16 -10.02
CA TYR A 203 16.02 7.13 -9.75
C TYR A 203 16.43 5.78 -10.30
N GLU A 204 16.17 4.72 -9.51
CA GLU A 204 16.22 3.34 -10.00
C GLU A 204 15.16 3.11 -11.08
N LYS A 205 15.48 2.29 -12.05
CA LYS A 205 14.57 1.83 -13.09
C LYS A 205 14.19 0.37 -12.85
N ASN A 206 13.14 -0.10 -13.50
CA ASN A 206 12.71 -1.50 -13.35
C ASN A 206 13.78 -2.50 -13.79
N GLU A 207 14.56 -2.18 -14.79
CA GLU A 207 15.68 -2.98 -15.29
C GLU A 207 16.82 -3.17 -14.27
N ASP A 208 16.92 -2.27 -13.27
CA ASP A 208 17.93 -2.35 -12.21
C ASP A 208 17.49 -3.28 -11.06
N LEU A 209 16.20 -3.67 -11.05
CA LEU A 209 15.62 -4.47 -9.98
C LEU A 209 15.90 -5.96 -10.20
N LYS A 210 16.48 -6.61 -9.19
CA LYS A 210 16.80 -8.05 -9.24
C LYS A 210 16.24 -8.76 -8.02
N TRP A 211 15.76 -9.98 -8.24
CA TRP A 211 15.52 -10.97 -7.20
C TRP A 211 16.79 -11.78 -6.94
N ILE A 212 16.98 -12.17 -5.69
CA ILE A 212 17.89 -13.23 -5.28
C ILE A 212 17.01 -14.34 -4.74
N ILE A 213 16.87 -15.40 -5.51
CA ILE A 213 16.09 -16.58 -5.16
C ILE A 213 17.01 -17.54 -4.43
N ILE A 214 16.60 -18.01 -3.25
CA ILE A 214 17.32 -18.98 -2.43
C ILE A 214 16.42 -20.19 -2.30
N ASP A 215 16.90 -21.31 -2.85
CA ASP A 215 16.28 -22.62 -2.71
C ASP A 215 17.18 -23.47 -1.81
N ALA A 216 16.68 -23.79 -0.62
CA ALA A 216 17.48 -24.56 0.34
C ALA A 216 17.53 -26.06 0.00
N LYS A 217 16.52 -26.59 -0.69
CA LYS A 217 16.52 -28.01 -1.09
C LYS A 217 17.59 -28.30 -2.14
N GLU A 218 17.76 -27.37 -3.07
CA GLU A 218 18.77 -27.47 -4.12
C GLU A 218 20.11 -26.87 -3.71
N GLY A 219 20.18 -26.19 -2.55
CA GLY A 219 21.35 -25.43 -2.13
C GLY A 219 21.70 -24.28 -3.09
N SER A 220 20.78 -23.93 -3.96
CA SER A 220 21.00 -22.99 -5.06
C SER A 220 20.71 -21.56 -4.67
N ARG A 221 21.44 -20.63 -5.32
CA ARG A 221 21.21 -19.19 -5.21
C ARG A 221 21.26 -18.58 -6.62
N GLU A 222 20.11 -18.13 -7.09
CA GLU A 222 19.96 -17.56 -8.42
C GLU A 222 19.68 -16.05 -8.33
N SER A 223 20.28 -15.27 -9.22
CA SER A 223 19.93 -13.86 -9.44
C SER A 223 19.11 -13.73 -10.71
N ARG A 224 17.90 -13.17 -10.60
CA ARG A 224 16.95 -13.04 -11.69
C ARG A 224 16.39 -11.63 -11.78
N GLN A 225 16.12 -11.16 -13.01
CA GLN A 225 15.40 -9.92 -13.25
C GLN A 225 14.01 -10.00 -12.60
N VAL A 226 13.60 -8.93 -11.89
CA VAL A 226 12.24 -8.85 -11.37
C VAL A 226 11.25 -8.78 -12.55
N PRO A 227 10.24 -9.64 -12.60
CA PRO A 227 9.24 -9.58 -13.66
C PRO A 227 8.54 -8.22 -13.68
N ASN A 228 8.37 -7.64 -14.87
CA ASN A 228 7.57 -6.42 -15.01
C ASN A 228 6.10 -6.78 -14.99
N LEU A 229 5.49 -6.62 -13.85
CA LEU A 229 4.11 -7.01 -13.59
C LEU A 229 3.20 -5.82 -13.87
N LYS A 230 2.47 -5.90 -14.97
CA LYS A 230 1.46 -4.92 -15.35
C LYS A 230 0.16 -5.21 -14.61
N GLY A 231 -0.48 -4.15 -14.08
CA GLY A 231 -1.79 -4.20 -13.44
C GLY A 231 -1.79 -4.62 -11.96
N SER A 232 -2.92 -4.40 -11.31
CA SER A 232 -3.16 -4.66 -9.89
C SER A 232 -3.44 -6.14 -9.59
N GLY A 233 -3.83 -6.92 -10.60
CA GLY A 233 -4.43 -8.25 -10.44
C GLY A 233 -3.47 -9.43 -10.29
N GLN A 234 -2.22 -9.30 -10.69
CA GLN A 234 -1.31 -10.44 -10.85
C GLN A 234 -0.72 -11.03 -9.56
N PHE A 235 -0.95 -10.42 -8.40
CA PHE A 235 -0.43 -10.89 -7.09
C PHE A 235 -1.49 -10.98 -6.00
N ARG A 236 -2.74 -11.23 -6.35
CA ARG A 236 -3.83 -11.29 -5.37
C ARG A 236 -3.77 -12.49 -4.43
N HIS A 237 -2.90 -13.45 -4.67
CA HIS A 237 -2.90 -14.69 -3.90
C HIS A 237 -1.79 -14.68 -2.85
N PHE A 238 -2.18 -14.38 -1.61
CA PHE A 238 -1.46 -14.90 -0.47
C PHE A 238 -1.90 -16.36 -0.33
N ALA A 239 -1.04 -17.29 -0.71
CA ALA A 239 -1.29 -18.69 -0.44
C ALA A 239 -1.48 -18.86 1.07
N LEU A 240 -2.64 -19.30 1.47
CA LEU A 240 -2.82 -19.86 2.79
C LEU A 240 -2.15 -21.24 2.76
N LEU A 241 -1.01 -21.34 3.42
CA LEU A 241 -0.21 -22.55 3.40
C LEU A 241 -0.95 -23.69 4.08
N LYS A 242 -1.07 -24.82 3.40
CA LYS A 242 -1.62 -26.04 3.98
C LYS A 242 -0.65 -26.59 5.00
N ARG A 243 -1.09 -26.84 6.23
CA ARG A 243 -0.37 -27.71 7.13
C ARG A 243 -0.43 -29.14 6.57
N LYS A 244 0.67 -29.89 6.63
CA LYS A 244 0.71 -31.31 6.24
C LYS A 244 -0.44 -32.02 6.94
N GLY A 245 -1.42 -32.58 6.19
CA GLY A 245 -2.61 -33.25 6.74
C GLY A 245 -3.83 -32.37 7.02
N GLN A 246 -3.80 -31.06 6.78
CA GLN A 246 -5.00 -30.20 6.86
C GLN A 246 -5.69 -30.09 5.50
N LYS A 247 -7.06 -30.08 5.54
CA LYS A 247 -7.84 -29.73 4.37
C LYS A 247 -7.49 -28.33 3.88
N PRO A 248 -7.58 -28.05 2.56
CA PRO A 248 -7.35 -26.71 2.01
C PRO A 248 -8.21 -25.69 2.75
N VAL A 249 -7.66 -24.50 2.98
CA VAL A 249 -8.43 -23.41 3.63
C VAL A 249 -9.60 -22.95 2.76
N SER A 250 -9.55 -23.19 1.44
CA SER A 250 -10.71 -23.09 0.54
C SER A 250 -11.94 -23.89 1.02
N ASP A 251 -11.75 -24.95 1.81
CA ASP A 251 -12.84 -25.74 2.36
C ASP A 251 -13.48 -25.09 3.61
N PHE A 252 -12.80 -24.10 4.22
CA PHE A 252 -13.32 -23.31 5.36
C PHE A 252 -13.90 -21.95 4.94
N PHE A 253 -13.55 -21.48 3.75
CA PHE A 253 -14.09 -20.28 3.12
C PHE A 253 -14.55 -20.67 1.73
N PRO A 254 -15.83 -21.06 1.56
CA PRO A 254 -16.37 -21.40 0.24
C PRO A 254 -16.09 -20.26 -0.72
N THR A 255 -15.65 -20.59 -1.90
CA THR A 255 -15.36 -19.65 -2.99
C THR A 255 -16.57 -18.79 -3.37
N GLU A 256 -17.76 -19.16 -2.95
CA GLU A 256 -19.00 -18.42 -3.10
C GLU A 256 -18.98 -17.07 -2.38
N ASP A 257 -18.38 -16.96 -1.19
CA ASP A 257 -18.23 -15.67 -0.48
C ASP A 257 -17.31 -14.67 -1.20
N ILE A 258 -16.47 -15.16 -2.11
CA ILE A 258 -15.58 -14.32 -2.93
C ILE A 258 -16.27 -13.93 -4.25
N ILE A 259 -17.24 -14.71 -4.71
CA ILE A 259 -17.97 -14.51 -5.98
C ILE A 259 -19.23 -13.67 -5.77
N ILE A 260 -19.87 -13.70 -4.61
CA ILE A 260 -21.08 -12.92 -4.28
C ILE A 260 -20.84 -11.40 -4.31
N ALA A 261 -19.60 -10.94 -4.14
CA ALA A 261 -19.26 -9.52 -4.34
C ALA A 261 -19.33 -9.02 -5.80
N LYS A 262 -19.68 -9.88 -6.77
CA LYS A 262 -19.83 -9.52 -8.18
C LYS A 262 -21.27 -9.41 -8.69
N SER A 263 -22.28 -9.75 -7.89
CA SER A 263 -23.66 -9.87 -8.38
C SER A 263 -24.75 -9.21 -7.53
N ASP A 264 -24.46 -8.56 -6.43
CA ASP A 264 -25.52 -7.88 -5.68
C ASP A 264 -25.71 -6.45 -6.16
N LYS A 265 -26.80 -6.28 -6.89
CA LYS A 265 -27.50 -5.02 -7.11
C LYS A 265 -27.67 -4.30 -5.78
N SER A 266 -27.45 -3.00 -5.81
CA SER A 266 -27.74 -2.07 -4.73
C SER A 266 -29.14 -2.38 -4.13
N PRO A 267 -29.27 -2.51 -2.81
CA PRO A 267 -30.61 -2.45 -2.24
C PRO A 267 -31.16 -1.04 -2.44
N ASP A 268 -32.33 -0.95 -3.02
CA ASP A 268 -33.10 0.28 -3.18
C ASP A 268 -33.22 0.95 -1.82
N LEU A 269 -32.66 2.14 -1.70
CA LEU A 269 -32.92 3.03 -0.57
C LEU A 269 -34.37 3.51 -0.69
N PRO A 270 -35.20 3.37 0.35
CA PRO A 270 -36.53 3.93 0.33
C PRO A 270 -36.45 5.46 0.21
N SER A 271 -37.25 6.00 -0.70
CA SER A 271 -37.42 7.44 -0.90
C SER A 271 -37.88 8.10 0.41
N PRO A 272 -37.40 9.30 0.74
CA PRO A 272 -37.88 10.01 1.91
C PRO A 272 -39.34 10.43 1.67
N GLU A 273 -40.24 9.92 2.52
CA GLU A 273 -41.62 10.41 2.62
C GLU A 273 -41.63 11.90 2.95
N VAL A 274 -42.27 12.67 2.08
CA VAL A 274 -42.56 14.07 2.31
C VAL A 274 -43.63 14.15 3.40
N ALA A 275 -43.22 14.44 4.63
CA ALA A 275 -44.15 14.75 5.72
C ALA A 275 -44.68 16.20 5.52
N THR A 276 -45.88 16.28 4.97
CA THR A 276 -46.72 17.47 5.08
C THR A 276 -47.33 17.54 6.48
N SER A 277 -46.84 18.41 7.33
CA SER A 277 -47.52 18.76 8.57
C SER A 277 -47.90 20.23 8.54
N ALA A 278 -49.19 20.47 8.41
CA ALA A 278 -49.84 21.75 8.62
C ALA A 278 -49.72 22.19 10.09
N SER A 279 -49.33 23.44 10.27
CA SER A 279 -49.41 24.10 11.59
C SER A 279 -50.83 24.60 11.85
N PRO A 280 -51.27 24.62 13.11
CA PRO A 280 -52.26 25.59 13.51
C PRO A 280 -51.65 26.73 14.32
N VAL A 281 -51.96 27.92 13.90
CA VAL A 281 -51.83 29.20 14.61
C VAL A 281 -52.56 29.14 15.92
N ARG A 282 -51.91 29.56 17.01
CA ARG A 282 -52.62 30.15 18.18
C ARG A 282 -51.86 31.37 18.68
N SER A 283 -52.59 32.47 18.57
CA SER A 283 -52.43 33.75 19.26
C SER A 283 -52.54 33.60 20.80
N ILE A 284 -51.63 34.17 21.55
CA ILE A 284 -51.81 35.25 22.53
C ILE A 284 -50.41 35.84 22.82
#